data_f3f9441bc6016856b0c9fe5ff9a03067
#
_entry.id   f3f9441bc6016856b0c9fe5ff9a03067
#
_cell.length_a   1.000
_cell.length_b   1.000
_cell.length_c   1.000
_cell.angle_alpha   90.00
_cell.angle_beta   90.00
_cell.angle_gamma   90.00
#
_symmetry.space_group_name_H-M   'P 1'
#
loop_
_entity.id
_entity.type
_entity.pdbx_description
1 polymer ?
#
loop_
_entity_poly.entity_id
_entity_poly.type
_entity_poly.pdbx_seq_one_letter_code
_entity_poly.pdbx_strand_id
1 'polypeptide(L)'
;MPAMAHSGGLQFGRKRFALKKALLILAAVILAPILLVSLVRAAGDWRTIGQTEAGDTVSVSSVRVLKNNQRVALVRVEYKEPAALPQGGPFVEMRARVRFYCSSGQAAPTSEWFYSRDHSGRSVVSKKASHDDQFGKAPEGNFADLVSKAVCGQK
;
A
#
# COMPACT_ATOMS: atom_id res chain seq x y z
N MET A 1 25.76 52.30 65.11
CA MET A 1 25.45 50.87 65.08
C MET A 1 24.54 50.64 63.86
N PRO A 2 25.04 50.05 62.75
CA PRO A 2 24.20 49.81 61.62
C PRO A 2 23.74 48.34 61.61
N ALA A 3 22.47 48.16 61.30
CA ALA A 3 21.83 46.86 61.11
C ALA A 3 22.16 46.24 59.74
N MET A 4 22.58 44.98 59.76
CA MET A 4 22.78 44.20 58.56
C MET A 4 21.42 43.64 58.05
N ALA A 5 21.08 43.96 56.78
CA ALA A 5 19.97 43.34 56.04
C ALA A 5 20.45 42.15 55.29
N HIS A 6 19.98 40.94 55.60
CA HIS A 6 20.20 39.74 54.85
C HIS A 6 19.14 39.64 53.72
N SER A 7 19.60 39.77 52.50
CA SER A 7 18.81 39.55 51.30
C SER A 7 18.97 38.08 50.86
N GLY A 8 18.03 37.22 51.26
CA GLY A 8 17.90 35.85 50.79
C GLY A 8 17.08 35.80 49.50
N GLY A 9 17.74 35.92 48.36
CA GLY A 9 17.06 35.81 47.06
C GLY A 9 16.67 34.37 46.71
N LEU A 10 15.36 34.12 46.57
CA LEU A 10 14.77 32.85 46.17
C LEU A 10 15.21 32.41 44.76
N GLN A 11 16.11 31.40 44.65
CA GLN A 11 16.50 30.75 43.40
C GLN A 11 15.57 29.61 42.98
N PHE A 12 14.28 29.67 43.25
CA PHE A 12 13.33 28.58 42.99
C PHE A 12 12.78 28.57 41.56
N GLY A 13 12.93 29.64 40.78
CA GLY A 13 12.30 29.76 39.44
C GLY A 13 13.03 29.05 38.31
N ARG A 14 14.37 28.95 38.36
CA ARG A 14 15.17 28.45 37.21
C ARG A 14 15.09 26.94 36.98
N LYS A 15 14.93 26.12 38.00
CA LYS A 15 14.92 24.65 37.88
C LYS A 15 13.66 24.10 37.18
N ARG A 16 12.51 24.77 37.33
CA ARG A 16 11.24 24.34 36.71
C ARG A 16 11.21 24.59 35.20
N PHE A 17 11.89 25.61 34.69
CA PHE A 17 11.97 25.90 33.25
C PHE A 17 12.89 24.92 32.49
N ALA A 18 14.01 24.53 33.11
CA ALA A 18 14.93 23.57 32.54
C ALA A 18 14.28 22.18 32.45
N LEU A 19 13.53 21.75 33.44
CA LEU A 19 12.83 20.47 33.47
C LEU A 19 11.76 20.37 32.39
N LYS A 20 10.98 21.44 32.16
CA LYS A 20 9.94 21.49 31.10
C LYS A 20 10.56 21.42 29.70
N LYS A 21 11.69 22.11 29.46
CA LYS A 21 12.38 22.04 28.16
C LYS A 21 12.99 20.64 27.91
N ALA A 22 13.56 20.01 28.93
CA ALA A 22 14.10 18.66 28.82
C ALA A 22 12.98 17.62 28.53
N LEU A 23 11.82 17.77 29.15
CA LEU A 23 10.68 16.88 28.92
C LEU A 23 10.12 17.01 27.48
N LEU A 24 10.05 18.24 26.95
CA LEU A 24 9.61 18.50 25.56
C LEU A 24 10.58 17.93 24.53
N ILE A 25 11.88 18.04 24.77
CA ILE A 25 12.91 17.48 23.87
C ILE A 25 12.84 15.93 23.90
N LEU A 26 12.67 15.34 25.08
CA LEU A 26 12.55 13.89 25.21
C LEU A 26 11.31 13.35 24.49
N ALA A 27 10.17 14.04 24.61
CA ALA A 27 8.94 13.69 23.91
C ALA A 27 9.10 13.79 22.38
N ALA A 28 9.80 14.79 21.86
CA ALA A 28 10.06 14.96 20.44
C ALA A 28 10.98 13.86 19.89
N VAL A 29 11.98 13.43 20.64
CA VAL A 29 12.91 12.35 20.25
C VAL A 29 12.22 10.98 20.19
N ILE A 30 11.22 10.74 21.06
CA ILE A 30 10.47 9.48 21.08
C ILE A 30 9.38 9.46 19.99
N LEU A 31 8.73 10.59 19.70
CA LEU A 31 7.67 10.67 18.70
C LEU A 31 8.20 10.63 17.23
N ALA A 32 9.39 11.16 16.98
CA ALA A 32 9.97 11.22 15.64
C ALA A 32 10.15 9.83 14.99
N PRO A 33 10.69 8.79 15.65
CA PRO A 33 10.84 7.46 15.04
C PRO A 33 9.50 6.76 14.83
N ILE A 34 8.47 7.04 15.65
CA ILE A 34 7.12 6.44 15.49
C ILE A 34 6.44 6.97 14.23
N LEU A 35 6.59 8.26 13.93
CA LEU A 35 6.08 8.88 12.70
C LEU A 35 6.81 8.39 11.45
N LEU A 36 8.13 8.18 11.51
CA LEU A 36 8.92 7.65 10.40
C LEU A 36 8.55 6.20 10.05
N VAL A 37 8.30 5.35 11.03
CA VAL A 37 7.88 3.95 10.81
C VAL A 37 6.48 3.89 10.17
N SER A 38 5.60 4.85 10.45
CA SER A 38 4.26 4.90 9.84
C SER A 38 4.29 5.31 8.36
N LEU A 39 5.26 6.10 7.93
CA LEU A 39 5.41 6.52 6.53
C LEU A 39 5.96 5.42 5.61
N VAL A 40 6.75 4.49 6.14
CA VAL A 40 7.33 3.38 5.35
C VAL A 40 6.29 2.28 5.03
N ARG A 41 5.20 2.18 5.78
CA ARG A 41 4.13 1.20 5.54
C ARG A 41 3.17 1.54 4.40
N ALA A 42 3.33 2.67 3.71
CA ALA A 42 2.48 3.06 2.58
C ALA A 42 2.85 2.37 1.25
N ALA A 43 4.00 1.73 1.13
CA ALA A 43 4.29 0.79 0.05
C ALA A 43 3.61 -0.52 0.43
N GLY A 44 2.42 -0.79 -0.12
CA GLY A 44 1.64 -2.00 0.17
C GLY A 44 2.54 -3.24 0.09
N ASP A 45 2.44 -4.12 1.10
CA ASP A 45 3.16 -5.39 1.13
C ASP A 45 2.73 -6.26 -0.06
N TRP A 46 3.45 -6.11 -1.16
CA TRP A 46 3.25 -6.91 -2.36
C TRP A 46 3.88 -8.29 -2.15
N ARG A 47 3.06 -9.31 -2.20
CA ARG A 47 3.50 -10.71 -2.15
C ARG A 47 3.48 -11.27 -3.57
N THR A 48 4.63 -11.61 -4.10
CA THR A 48 4.73 -12.34 -5.37
C THR A 48 4.11 -13.73 -5.23
N ILE A 49 3.24 -14.08 -6.16
CA ILE A 49 2.49 -15.35 -6.16
C ILE A 49 2.87 -16.26 -7.32
N GLY A 50 3.57 -15.75 -8.33
CA GLY A 50 4.05 -16.55 -9.45
C GLY A 50 4.35 -15.70 -10.69
N GLN A 51 4.49 -16.39 -11.81
CA GLN A 51 4.68 -15.78 -13.11
C GLN A 51 3.65 -16.36 -14.08
N THR A 52 3.23 -15.54 -15.05
CA THR A 52 2.42 -16.00 -16.20
C THR A 52 3.24 -16.86 -17.14
N GLU A 53 2.60 -17.53 -18.09
CA GLU A 53 3.29 -18.25 -19.16
C GLU A 53 4.17 -17.33 -20.01
N ALA A 54 3.82 -16.06 -20.14
CA ALA A 54 4.63 -15.03 -20.80
C ALA A 54 5.86 -14.60 -19.98
N GLY A 55 5.95 -15.02 -18.71
CA GLY A 55 7.03 -14.69 -17.78
C GLY A 55 6.82 -13.38 -17.01
N ASP A 56 5.62 -12.80 -17.04
CA ASP A 56 5.29 -11.62 -16.26
C ASP A 56 5.17 -11.97 -14.78
N THR A 57 5.72 -11.14 -13.92
CA THR A 57 5.67 -11.36 -12.47
C THR A 57 4.34 -10.87 -11.90
N VAL A 58 3.63 -11.75 -11.19
CA VAL A 58 2.33 -11.45 -10.57
C VAL A 58 2.47 -11.36 -9.06
N SER A 59 1.97 -10.26 -8.52
CA SER A 59 1.97 -10.00 -7.08
C SER A 59 0.57 -9.59 -6.61
N VAL A 60 0.27 -9.88 -5.35
CA VAL A 60 -1.02 -9.55 -4.72
C VAL A 60 -0.80 -8.80 -3.41
N SER A 61 -1.68 -7.87 -3.12
CA SER A 61 -1.73 -7.13 -1.88
C SER A 61 -3.18 -6.87 -1.46
N SER A 62 -3.37 -6.51 -0.19
CA SER A 62 -4.66 -6.02 0.33
C SER A 62 -5.84 -6.95 0.06
N VAL A 63 -5.67 -8.26 0.33
CA VAL A 63 -6.76 -9.23 0.20
C VAL A 63 -7.82 -8.94 1.25
N ARG A 64 -9.07 -8.74 0.80
CA ARG A 64 -10.22 -8.52 1.66
C ARG A 64 -11.29 -9.57 1.38
N VAL A 65 -11.74 -10.24 2.43
CA VAL A 65 -12.87 -11.18 2.36
C VAL A 65 -14.18 -10.40 2.42
N LEU A 66 -15.11 -10.72 1.53
CA LEU A 66 -16.45 -10.18 1.47
C LEU A 66 -17.47 -11.29 1.80
N LYS A 67 -18.76 -10.92 1.84
CA LYS A 67 -19.85 -11.87 1.98
C LYS A 67 -19.94 -12.81 0.76
N ASN A 68 -20.65 -13.92 0.89
CA ASN A 68 -20.94 -14.87 -0.20
C ASN A 68 -19.67 -15.45 -0.87
N ASN A 69 -18.65 -15.77 -0.08
CA ASN A 69 -17.38 -16.34 -0.56
C ASN A 69 -16.70 -15.50 -1.66
N GLN A 70 -16.91 -14.18 -1.61
CA GLN A 70 -16.23 -13.25 -2.50
C GLN A 70 -14.97 -12.70 -1.84
N ARG A 71 -13.97 -12.36 -2.65
CA ARG A 71 -12.77 -11.68 -2.21
C ARG A 71 -12.42 -10.54 -3.15
N VAL A 72 -11.80 -9.50 -2.62
CA VAL A 72 -11.22 -8.41 -3.42
C VAL A 72 -9.75 -8.36 -3.11
N ALA A 73 -8.94 -8.30 -4.13
CA ALA A 73 -7.50 -8.12 -4.00
C ALA A 73 -7.00 -6.98 -4.91
N LEU A 74 -5.90 -6.36 -4.49
CA LEU A 74 -5.12 -5.50 -5.35
C LEU A 74 -4.03 -6.38 -5.98
N VAL A 75 -3.99 -6.40 -7.30
CA VAL A 75 -3.10 -7.21 -8.12
C VAL A 75 -2.10 -6.30 -8.81
N ARG A 76 -0.85 -6.73 -8.93
CA ARG A 76 0.19 -6.10 -9.72
C ARG A 76 0.77 -7.12 -10.68
N VAL A 77 0.87 -6.75 -11.95
CA VAL A 77 1.56 -7.49 -12.99
C VAL A 77 2.70 -6.64 -13.50
N GLU A 78 3.92 -7.10 -13.31
CA GLU A 78 5.13 -6.51 -13.88
C GLU A 78 5.46 -7.26 -15.14
N TYR A 79 5.33 -6.60 -16.28
CA TYR A 79 5.57 -7.20 -17.60
C TYR A 79 7.06 -7.48 -17.78
N LYS A 80 7.39 -8.69 -18.21
CA LYS A 80 8.75 -9.08 -18.57
C LYS A 80 9.30 -8.20 -19.70
N GLU A 81 8.45 -7.95 -20.69
CA GLU A 81 8.71 -7.03 -21.79
C GLU A 81 7.60 -5.97 -21.82
N PRO A 82 7.92 -4.71 -22.20
CA PRO A 82 6.90 -3.67 -22.26
C PRO A 82 5.75 -4.07 -23.19
N ALA A 83 4.52 -4.05 -22.66
CA ALA A 83 3.33 -4.50 -23.36
C ALA A 83 2.63 -3.34 -24.08
N ALA A 84 2.28 -3.54 -25.35
CA ALA A 84 1.35 -2.69 -26.07
C ALA A 84 -0.06 -3.27 -25.94
N LEU A 85 -1.00 -2.48 -25.43
CA LEU A 85 -2.37 -2.87 -25.18
C LEU A 85 -3.32 -1.95 -25.98
N PRO A 86 -4.60 -2.32 -26.17
CA PRO A 86 -5.56 -1.49 -26.90
C PRO A 86 -5.69 -0.06 -26.36
N GLN A 87 -5.41 0.14 -25.06
CA GLN A 87 -5.45 1.44 -24.40
C GLN A 87 -4.16 2.26 -24.56
N GLY A 88 -3.16 1.76 -25.27
CA GLY A 88 -1.87 2.42 -25.55
C GLY A 88 -0.68 1.61 -25.05
N GLY A 89 0.40 2.29 -24.70
CA GLY A 89 1.65 1.68 -24.25
C GLY A 89 2.87 2.34 -24.90
N PRO A 90 4.06 1.76 -24.71
CA PRO A 90 4.32 0.51 -23.98
C PRO A 90 4.23 0.65 -22.46
N PHE A 91 3.56 -0.31 -21.82
CA PHE A 91 3.43 -0.37 -20.36
C PHE A 91 4.43 -1.39 -19.79
N VAL A 92 4.95 -1.11 -18.60
CA VAL A 92 5.86 -2.00 -17.87
C VAL A 92 5.19 -2.63 -16.66
N GLU A 93 4.08 -2.04 -16.20
CA GLU A 93 3.34 -2.52 -15.04
C GLU A 93 1.84 -2.24 -15.21
N MET A 94 1.03 -3.18 -14.76
CA MET A 94 -0.40 -2.99 -14.55
C MET A 94 -0.72 -3.25 -13.09
N ARG A 95 -1.60 -2.42 -12.50
CA ARG A 95 -2.27 -2.72 -11.24
C ARG A 95 -3.76 -2.82 -11.48
N ALA A 96 -4.39 -3.77 -10.79
CA ALA A 96 -5.84 -3.93 -10.89
C ALA A 96 -6.45 -4.20 -9.51
N ARG A 97 -7.62 -3.64 -9.26
CA ARG A 97 -8.47 -4.12 -8.19
C ARG A 97 -9.41 -5.15 -8.79
N VAL A 98 -9.30 -6.40 -8.33
CA VAL A 98 -10.03 -7.53 -8.88
C VAL A 98 -10.95 -8.11 -7.82
N ARG A 99 -12.21 -8.40 -8.22
CA ARG A 99 -13.17 -9.13 -7.41
C ARG A 99 -13.22 -10.59 -7.88
N PHE A 100 -13.13 -11.51 -6.94
CA PHE A 100 -13.15 -12.95 -7.15
C PHE A 100 -14.42 -13.54 -6.53
N TYR A 101 -15.11 -14.38 -7.28
CA TYR A 101 -16.19 -15.24 -6.83
C TYR A 101 -15.62 -16.65 -6.65
N CYS A 102 -15.15 -16.94 -5.44
CA CYS A 102 -14.39 -18.18 -5.18
C CYS A 102 -15.22 -19.45 -5.34
N SER A 103 -16.56 -19.37 -5.29
CA SER A 103 -17.43 -20.53 -5.53
C SER A 103 -17.56 -20.89 -7.01
N SER A 104 -17.48 -19.92 -7.92
CA SER A 104 -17.63 -20.13 -9.36
C SER A 104 -16.32 -20.06 -10.14
N GLY A 105 -15.23 -19.64 -9.48
CA GLY A 105 -13.93 -19.39 -10.13
C GLY A 105 -13.92 -18.18 -11.07
N GLN A 106 -14.95 -17.33 -10.98
CA GLN A 106 -15.02 -16.13 -11.81
C GLN A 106 -14.25 -14.97 -11.18
N ALA A 107 -13.69 -14.10 -12.02
CA ALA A 107 -13.01 -12.90 -11.60
C ALA A 107 -13.35 -11.72 -12.51
N ALA A 108 -13.38 -10.50 -11.95
CA ALA A 108 -13.54 -9.29 -12.74
C ALA A 108 -12.71 -8.14 -12.18
N PRO A 109 -11.97 -7.42 -13.01
CA PRO A 109 -11.34 -6.18 -12.61
C PRO A 109 -12.42 -5.11 -12.37
N THR A 110 -12.31 -4.38 -11.26
CA THR A 110 -13.17 -3.23 -10.96
C THR A 110 -12.47 -1.90 -11.25
N SER A 111 -11.16 -1.90 -11.29
CA SER A 111 -10.34 -0.75 -11.68
C SER A 111 -8.98 -1.26 -12.15
N GLU A 112 -8.42 -0.60 -13.15
CA GLU A 112 -7.11 -0.93 -13.69
C GLU A 112 -6.28 0.35 -13.86
N TRP A 113 -4.98 0.26 -13.61
CA TRP A 113 -4.00 1.34 -13.74
C TRP A 113 -2.79 0.80 -14.48
N PHE A 114 -2.37 1.48 -15.53
CA PHE A 114 -1.24 1.11 -16.37
C PHE A 114 -0.12 2.13 -16.24
N TYR A 115 1.11 1.65 -16.18
CA TYR A 115 2.30 2.44 -15.93
C TYR A 115 3.31 2.23 -17.05
N SER A 116 3.85 3.33 -17.58
CA SER A 116 4.96 3.31 -18.51
C SER A 116 6.31 3.40 -17.77
N ARG A 117 7.41 3.32 -18.51
CA ARG A 117 8.76 3.26 -17.94
C ARG A 117 9.24 4.53 -17.23
N ASP A 118 8.69 5.65 -17.59
CA ASP A 118 8.99 6.98 -17.05
C ASP A 118 8.31 7.27 -15.72
N HIS A 119 8.02 6.26 -14.95
CA HIS A 119 7.20 6.35 -13.75
C HIS A 119 7.53 7.50 -12.82
N SER A 120 6.78 8.54 -12.94
CA SER A 120 6.60 9.52 -11.88
C SER A 120 5.73 8.99 -10.71
N GLY A 121 5.49 7.68 -10.65
CA GLY A 121 4.56 7.03 -9.72
C GLY A 121 3.08 7.23 -10.09
N ARG A 122 2.77 7.88 -11.21
CA ARG A 122 1.40 8.08 -11.72
C ARG A 122 1.11 7.07 -12.83
N SER A 123 -0.11 6.55 -12.84
CA SER A 123 -0.59 5.77 -13.98
C SER A 123 -0.74 6.68 -15.20
N VAL A 124 -0.27 6.23 -16.36
CA VAL A 124 -0.49 6.92 -17.63
C VAL A 124 -1.91 6.71 -18.13
N VAL A 125 -2.50 5.55 -17.82
CA VAL A 125 -3.90 5.22 -18.13
C VAL A 125 -4.57 4.68 -16.88
N SER A 126 -5.74 5.20 -16.55
CA SER A 126 -6.59 4.66 -15.51
C SER A 126 -7.94 4.32 -16.12
N LYS A 127 -8.36 3.07 -15.98
CA LYS A 127 -9.63 2.57 -16.47
C LYS A 127 -10.46 2.08 -15.30
N LYS A 128 -11.68 2.60 -15.20
CA LYS A 128 -12.68 2.06 -14.30
C LYS A 128 -13.50 1.04 -15.12
N ALA A 129 -13.56 -0.20 -14.65
CA ALA A 129 -14.41 -1.18 -15.31
C ALA A 129 -15.86 -0.72 -15.26
N SER A 130 -16.53 -0.70 -16.39
CA SER A 130 -17.97 -0.58 -16.42
C SER A 130 -18.57 -1.86 -15.86
N HIS A 131 -19.58 -1.71 -15.05
CA HIS A 131 -20.37 -2.68 -14.31
C HIS A 131 -20.37 -4.15 -14.80
N ASP A 132 -20.28 -5.05 -13.83
CA ASP A 132 -20.79 -6.45 -13.71
C ASP A 132 -20.76 -7.43 -14.91
N ASP A 133 -20.64 -6.98 -16.14
CA ASP A 133 -20.86 -7.81 -17.34
C ASP A 133 -19.61 -8.59 -17.81
N GLN A 134 -18.48 -8.41 -17.14
CA GLN A 134 -17.20 -9.01 -17.55
C GLN A 134 -16.69 -10.11 -16.60
N PHE A 135 -17.59 -10.71 -15.82
CA PHE A 135 -17.22 -11.87 -15.02
C PHE A 135 -17.08 -13.09 -15.91
N GLY A 136 -15.85 -13.56 -16.06
CA GLY A 136 -15.52 -14.78 -16.77
C GLY A 136 -14.57 -15.65 -15.97
N LYS A 137 -14.51 -16.93 -16.30
CA LYS A 137 -13.38 -17.76 -15.88
C LYS A 137 -12.12 -17.18 -16.49
N ALA A 138 -11.13 -16.94 -15.64
CA ALA A 138 -9.81 -16.57 -16.11
C ALA A 138 -9.23 -17.72 -16.97
N PRO A 139 -8.69 -17.44 -18.15
CA PRO A 139 -7.93 -18.44 -18.90
C PRO A 139 -6.82 -19.00 -18.03
N GLU A 140 -6.59 -20.30 -18.12
CA GLU A 140 -5.53 -20.99 -17.40
C GLU A 140 -4.17 -20.36 -17.71
N GLY A 141 -3.32 -20.21 -16.71
CA GLY A 141 -1.97 -19.66 -16.87
C GLY A 141 -1.89 -18.12 -16.97
N ASN A 142 -3.01 -17.40 -17.05
CA ASN A 142 -2.98 -15.95 -17.01
C ASN A 142 -2.90 -15.42 -15.56
N PHE A 143 -2.67 -14.11 -15.40
CA PHE A 143 -2.52 -13.50 -14.08
C PHE A 143 -3.77 -13.66 -13.21
N ALA A 144 -4.96 -13.63 -13.78
CA ALA A 144 -6.21 -13.72 -13.02
C ALA A 144 -6.45 -15.14 -12.48
N ASP A 145 -6.02 -16.18 -13.21
CA ASP A 145 -6.04 -17.56 -12.74
C ASP A 145 -5.08 -17.77 -11.57
N LEU A 146 -3.82 -17.29 -11.72
CA LEU A 146 -2.82 -17.35 -10.64
C LEU A 146 -3.32 -16.68 -9.37
N VAL A 147 -3.89 -15.47 -9.51
CA VAL A 147 -4.41 -14.72 -8.37
C VAL A 147 -5.63 -15.40 -7.77
N SER A 148 -6.54 -15.94 -8.59
CA SER A 148 -7.73 -16.68 -8.13
C SER A 148 -7.31 -17.88 -7.27
N LYS A 149 -6.37 -18.69 -7.74
CA LYS A 149 -5.81 -19.83 -6.99
C LYS A 149 -5.18 -19.38 -5.66
N ALA A 150 -4.38 -18.31 -5.69
CA ALA A 150 -3.71 -17.79 -4.51
C ALA A 150 -4.66 -17.15 -3.49
N VAL A 151 -5.69 -16.44 -3.96
CA VAL A 151 -6.62 -15.70 -3.11
C VAL A 151 -7.75 -16.59 -2.62
N CYS A 152 -8.32 -17.45 -3.46
CA CYS A 152 -9.43 -18.32 -3.11
C CYS A 152 -8.98 -19.63 -2.41
N GLY A 153 -7.78 -20.09 -2.67
CA GLY A 153 -7.21 -21.29 -2.04
C GLY A 153 -6.77 -21.11 -0.58
N GLN A 154 -6.73 -19.88 -0.07
CA GLN A 154 -6.43 -19.61 1.34
C GLN A 154 -7.68 -19.96 2.18
N LYS A 155 -7.61 -21.09 2.90
CA LYS A 155 -8.58 -21.50 3.93
C LYS A 155 -8.24 -20.86 5.27
#